data_4c43d0fa7a6c4c75113ef5f92524fb36
#
_entry.id   4c43d0fa7a6c4c75113ef5f92524fb36
#
_cell.length_a   1.000
_cell.length_b   1.000
_cell.length_c   1.000
_cell.angle_alpha   90.00
_cell.angle_beta   90.00
_cell.angle_gamma   90.00
#
_symmetry.space_group_name_H-M   'P 1'
#
loop_
_entity.id
_entity.type
_entity.pdbx_description
1 polymer ?
#
loop_
_entity_poly.entity_id
_entity_poly.type
_entity_poly.pdbx_seq_one_letter_code
_entity_poly.pdbx_strand_id
1 'polypeptide(L)'
;AEGGFYPEKVSENQELYRKYKPEEFQLLLNAYRAVWEDVRYFPVASSEIVFENTWMAKREYGGNRSHEGTDLFGTVRESGYYPVISMTDGTVEQKGWLPLGGYRIGIRSPHGGYFYYAHLSGYEANIRKGQTVAAGDILGYMGNTGYGSEGTRGKFPVHLHLGIYIEVLFQKE
;
A
#
# COMPACT_ATOMS: atom_id res chain seq x y z
N ALA A 1 15.45 -10.74 19.69
CA ALA A 1 14.76 -10.93 20.97
C ALA A 1 14.35 -12.40 21.08
N GLU A 2 15.08 -13.16 21.83
CA GLU A 2 14.71 -14.52 22.22
C GLU A 2 13.84 -14.43 23.47
N GLY A 3 12.53 -14.59 23.32
CA GLY A 3 11.61 -14.61 24.45
C GLY A 3 10.22 -15.03 24.00
N GLY A 4 9.58 -15.91 24.78
CA GLY A 4 8.19 -16.28 24.55
C GLY A 4 7.25 -15.07 24.69
N PHE A 5 6.14 -15.10 23.95
CA PHE A 5 5.07 -14.14 24.12
C PHE A 5 4.30 -14.44 25.42
N TYR A 6 4.30 -13.49 26.33
CA TYR A 6 3.59 -13.58 27.63
C TYR A 6 2.52 -12.49 27.69
N PRO A 7 1.24 -12.82 27.54
CA PRO A 7 0.15 -11.84 27.51
C PRO A 7 0.09 -10.89 28.72
N GLU A 8 0.39 -11.38 29.92
CA GLU A 8 0.45 -10.60 31.16
C GLU A 8 1.50 -9.50 31.10
N LYS A 9 2.66 -9.75 30.49
CA LYS A 9 3.73 -8.75 30.33
C LYS A 9 3.38 -7.68 29.30
N VAL A 10 2.47 -7.95 28.38
CA VAL A 10 2.02 -6.96 27.39
C VAL A 10 1.28 -5.83 28.08
N SER A 11 0.38 -6.13 29.03
CA SER A 11 -0.37 -5.12 29.78
C SER A 11 0.54 -4.23 30.62
N GLU A 12 1.49 -4.82 31.35
CA GLU A 12 2.48 -4.08 32.12
C GLU A 12 3.34 -3.16 31.24
N ASN A 13 3.82 -3.67 30.11
CA ASN A 13 4.61 -2.89 29.16
C ASN A 13 3.80 -1.76 28.52
N GLN A 14 2.52 -1.99 28.21
CA GLN A 14 1.65 -0.94 27.66
C GLN A 14 1.49 0.23 28.63
N GLU A 15 1.31 -0.03 29.95
CA GLU A 15 1.22 1.01 30.96
C GLU A 15 2.51 1.83 31.06
N LEU A 16 3.67 1.17 31.02
CA LEU A 16 4.96 1.84 31.03
C LEU A 16 5.14 2.74 29.79
N TYR A 17 4.83 2.22 28.60
CA TYR A 17 4.93 3.01 27.38
C TYR A 17 3.96 4.20 27.38
N ARG A 18 2.72 4.02 27.79
CA ARG A 18 1.75 5.12 27.92
C ARG A 18 2.22 6.20 28.89
N LYS A 19 2.91 5.81 29.96
CA LYS A 19 3.41 6.74 30.98
C LYS A 19 4.64 7.51 30.54
N TYR A 20 5.61 6.85 29.90
CA TYR A 20 6.94 7.42 29.66
C TYR A 20 7.19 7.78 28.18
N LYS A 21 6.43 7.21 27.25
CA LYS A 21 6.55 7.37 25.80
C LYS A 21 5.16 7.46 25.13
N PRO A 22 4.27 8.37 25.57
CA PRO A 22 2.87 8.38 25.12
C PRO A 22 2.72 8.66 23.62
N GLU A 23 3.52 9.55 23.05
CA GLU A 23 3.45 9.93 21.65
C GLU A 23 3.92 8.78 20.76
N GLU A 24 5.07 8.21 21.04
CA GLU A 24 5.63 7.09 20.29
C GLU A 24 4.74 5.84 20.39
N PHE A 25 4.15 5.62 21.56
CA PHE A 25 3.20 4.53 21.75
C PHE A 25 1.93 4.74 20.93
N GLN A 26 1.40 5.97 20.86
CA GLN A 26 0.24 6.29 20.05
C GLN A 26 0.53 6.13 18.55
N LEU A 27 1.70 6.56 18.08
CA LEU A 27 2.13 6.35 16.70
C LEU A 27 2.21 4.87 16.35
N LEU A 28 2.82 4.06 17.21
CA LEU A 28 2.90 2.62 17.02
C LEU A 28 1.50 1.99 16.98
N LEU A 29 0.62 2.40 17.90
CA LEU A 29 -0.75 1.91 17.95
C LEU A 29 -1.52 2.25 16.67
N ASN A 30 -1.40 3.47 16.17
CA ASN A 30 -2.02 3.89 14.91
C ASN A 30 -1.45 3.10 13.71
N ALA A 31 -0.14 2.84 13.71
CA ALA A 31 0.49 2.02 12.69
C ALA A 31 -0.11 0.59 12.63
N TYR A 32 -0.30 -0.05 13.78
CA TYR A 32 -0.96 -1.35 13.85
C TYR A 32 -2.43 -1.27 13.42
N ARG A 33 -3.16 -0.25 13.86
CA ARG A 33 -4.57 -0.04 13.47
C ARG A 33 -4.75 0.17 11.98
N ALA A 34 -3.85 0.94 11.36
CA ALA A 34 -3.88 1.15 9.92
C ALA A 34 -3.81 -0.15 9.11
N VAL A 35 -3.12 -1.17 9.63
CA VAL A 35 -2.99 -2.48 8.97
C VAL A 35 -4.07 -3.46 9.42
N TRP A 36 -4.41 -3.51 10.71
CA TRP A 36 -5.28 -4.55 11.27
C TRP A 36 -6.76 -4.14 11.42
N GLU A 37 -7.03 -2.84 11.56
CA GLU A 37 -8.40 -2.34 11.72
C GLU A 37 -8.93 -1.65 10.47
N ASP A 38 -8.07 -0.92 9.71
CA ASP A 38 -8.51 -0.19 8.52
C ASP A 38 -8.68 -1.10 7.30
N VAL A 39 -7.86 -2.15 7.18
CA VAL A 39 -7.93 -3.09 6.04
C VAL A 39 -9.20 -3.92 6.10
N ARG A 40 -10.02 -3.84 5.03
CA ARG A 40 -11.29 -4.55 4.88
C ARG A 40 -11.25 -5.57 3.75
N TYR A 41 -10.57 -5.24 2.66
CA TYR A 41 -10.58 -6.05 1.45
C TYR A 41 -9.18 -6.23 0.88
N PHE A 42 -9.01 -7.33 0.16
CA PHE A 42 -7.84 -7.53 -0.70
C PHE A 42 -7.95 -6.58 -1.93
N PRO A 43 -6.85 -6.00 -2.44
CA PRO A 43 -6.92 -4.89 -3.41
C PRO A 43 -7.44 -5.26 -4.80
N VAL A 44 -7.60 -6.54 -5.09
CA VAL A 44 -8.16 -7.04 -6.36
C VAL A 44 -9.24 -8.06 -6.05
N ALA A 45 -10.46 -7.81 -6.52
CA ALA A 45 -11.62 -8.66 -6.27
C ALA A 45 -11.63 -9.91 -7.17
N SER A 46 -10.63 -10.79 -7.01
CA SER A 46 -10.50 -12.04 -7.77
C SER A 46 -9.75 -13.10 -6.96
N SER A 47 -10.21 -14.34 -6.99
CA SER A 47 -9.55 -15.50 -6.40
C SER A 47 -8.34 -16.01 -7.21
N GLU A 48 -8.14 -15.48 -8.41
CA GLU A 48 -7.07 -15.90 -9.32
C GLU A 48 -5.78 -15.09 -9.14
N ILE A 49 -5.73 -14.18 -8.16
CA ILE A 49 -4.57 -13.35 -7.91
C ILE A 49 -3.56 -14.13 -7.08
N VAL A 50 -2.32 -14.11 -7.55
CA VAL A 50 -1.17 -14.67 -6.86
C VAL A 50 -0.12 -13.59 -6.62
N PHE A 51 0.73 -13.80 -5.63
CA PHE A 51 1.86 -12.92 -5.36
C PHE A 51 3.12 -13.74 -5.07
N GLU A 52 4.26 -13.12 -5.30
CA GLU A 52 5.56 -13.64 -4.90
C GLU A 52 6.13 -12.74 -3.80
N ASN A 53 6.77 -13.34 -2.79
CA ASN A 53 7.45 -12.56 -1.76
C ASN A 53 8.74 -11.98 -2.32
N THR A 54 8.63 -10.79 -2.88
CA THR A 54 9.75 -10.01 -3.44
C THR A 54 10.07 -8.76 -2.62
N TRP A 55 9.61 -8.69 -1.38
CA TRP A 55 9.96 -7.61 -0.46
C TRP A 55 11.48 -7.48 -0.33
N MET A 56 11.99 -6.25 -0.49
CA MET A 56 13.42 -5.90 -0.46
C MET A 56 14.28 -6.56 -1.55
N ALA A 57 13.70 -7.28 -2.50
CA ALA A 57 14.43 -7.80 -3.65
C ALA A 57 15.05 -6.64 -4.46
N LYS A 58 16.29 -6.85 -4.93
CA LYS A 58 17.01 -5.86 -5.73
C LYS A 58 16.26 -5.59 -7.04
N ARG A 59 16.11 -4.31 -7.37
CA ARG A 59 15.56 -3.84 -8.65
C ARG A 59 16.64 -3.09 -9.42
N GLU A 60 16.79 -3.42 -10.70
CA GLU A 60 17.83 -2.83 -11.55
C GLU A 60 17.33 -1.59 -12.31
N TYR A 61 16.05 -1.55 -12.66
CA TYR A 61 15.48 -0.40 -13.36
C TYR A 61 15.27 0.79 -12.41
N GLY A 62 15.73 1.97 -12.84
CA GLY A 62 15.61 3.20 -12.06
C GLY A 62 16.69 3.41 -11.00
N GLY A 63 17.81 2.68 -11.09
CA GLY A 63 18.95 2.75 -10.18
C GLY A 63 19.00 1.59 -9.16
N ASN A 64 19.95 1.65 -8.26
CA ASN A 64 20.09 0.63 -7.21
C ASN A 64 19.06 0.89 -6.11
N ARG A 65 17.99 0.12 -6.11
CA ARG A 65 16.87 0.23 -5.15
C ARG A 65 16.34 -1.14 -4.75
N SER A 66 15.69 -1.19 -3.61
CA SER A 66 14.95 -2.37 -3.16
C SER A 66 13.47 -2.28 -3.58
N HIS A 67 12.80 -3.41 -3.64
CA HIS A 67 11.38 -3.52 -3.88
C HIS A 67 10.60 -3.26 -2.58
N GLU A 68 9.99 -2.10 -2.47
CA GLU A 68 9.23 -1.67 -1.30
C GLU A 68 7.73 -1.90 -1.53
N GLY A 69 7.31 -3.15 -1.55
CA GLY A 69 5.92 -3.54 -1.78
C GLY A 69 5.79 -4.99 -2.19
N THR A 70 4.63 -5.33 -2.71
CA THR A 70 4.29 -6.66 -3.22
C THR A 70 3.68 -6.53 -4.59
N ASP A 71 4.13 -7.37 -5.53
CA ASP A 71 3.59 -7.44 -6.87
C ASP A 71 2.53 -8.55 -6.93
N LEU A 72 1.32 -8.18 -7.38
CA LEU A 72 0.15 -9.06 -7.47
C LEU A 72 -0.17 -9.34 -8.93
N PHE A 73 -0.21 -10.61 -9.31
CA PHE A 73 -0.40 -11.07 -10.68
C PHE A 73 -1.72 -11.81 -10.83
N GLY A 74 -2.46 -11.54 -11.90
CA GLY A 74 -3.62 -12.33 -12.30
C GLY A 74 -3.27 -13.39 -13.33
N THR A 75 -4.15 -14.39 -13.52
CA THR A 75 -4.05 -15.38 -14.61
C THR A 75 -4.27 -14.76 -15.98
N VAL A 76 -5.17 -13.78 -16.06
CA VAL A 76 -5.40 -12.98 -17.28
C VAL A 76 -4.36 -11.85 -17.32
N ARG A 77 -3.54 -11.86 -18.39
CA ARG A 77 -2.43 -10.90 -18.55
C ARG A 77 -2.80 -9.69 -19.41
N GLU A 78 -4.07 -9.33 -19.43
CA GLU A 78 -4.59 -8.19 -20.18
C GLU A 78 -4.64 -6.94 -19.28
N SER A 79 -4.04 -5.85 -19.78
CA SER A 79 -4.06 -4.56 -19.09
C SER A 79 -5.47 -3.97 -19.09
N GLY A 80 -6.00 -3.66 -17.90
CA GLY A 80 -7.36 -3.15 -17.73
C GLY A 80 -8.40 -4.21 -17.37
N TYR A 81 -8.03 -5.48 -17.29
CA TYR A 81 -8.97 -6.56 -17.00
C TYR A 81 -9.42 -6.60 -15.54
N TYR A 82 -8.48 -6.55 -14.59
CA TYR A 82 -8.80 -6.66 -13.16
C TYR A 82 -9.08 -5.29 -12.55
N PRO A 83 -10.25 -5.08 -11.91
CA PRO A 83 -10.48 -3.88 -11.12
C PRO A 83 -9.62 -3.90 -9.85
N VAL A 84 -9.03 -2.75 -9.56
CA VAL A 84 -8.29 -2.48 -8.32
C VAL A 84 -9.19 -1.67 -7.42
N ILE A 85 -9.41 -2.17 -6.21
CA ILE A 85 -10.31 -1.58 -5.21
C ILE A 85 -9.55 -1.02 -4.02
N SER A 86 -10.14 -0.06 -3.34
CA SER A 86 -9.60 0.44 -2.08
C SER A 86 -9.65 -0.65 -1.01
N MET A 87 -8.51 -0.93 -0.38
CA MET A 87 -8.44 -1.88 0.75
C MET A 87 -9.11 -1.32 1.99
N THR A 88 -9.20 0.00 2.10
CA THR A 88 -9.63 0.72 3.31
C THR A 88 -10.60 1.84 2.95
N ASP A 89 -11.38 2.29 3.92
CA ASP A 89 -11.94 3.63 3.86
C ASP A 89 -10.78 4.64 3.87
N GLY A 90 -10.98 5.84 3.34
CA GLY A 90 -9.93 6.86 3.40
C GLY A 90 -10.10 8.01 2.43
N THR A 91 -9.01 8.72 2.21
CA THR A 91 -8.96 9.87 1.30
C THR A 91 -7.92 9.63 0.22
N VAL A 92 -8.25 9.95 -1.01
CA VAL A 92 -7.30 9.95 -2.13
C VAL A 92 -6.28 11.06 -1.90
N GLU A 93 -5.14 10.70 -1.32
CA GLU A 93 -4.08 11.65 -1.00
C GLU A 93 -3.24 11.99 -2.23
N GLN A 94 -2.99 11.02 -3.07
CA GLN A 94 -2.22 11.19 -4.29
C GLN A 94 -2.84 10.44 -5.46
N LYS A 95 -2.80 11.06 -6.65
CA LYS A 95 -3.20 10.46 -7.93
C LYS A 95 -2.34 11.06 -9.04
N GLY A 96 -1.94 10.29 -10.02
CA GLY A 96 -1.19 10.78 -11.18
C GLY A 96 -0.04 9.85 -11.55
N TRP A 97 0.83 10.34 -12.41
CA TRP A 97 1.97 9.63 -12.97
C TRP A 97 3.22 9.74 -12.10
N LEU A 98 3.95 8.64 -12.00
CA LEU A 98 5.33 8.61 -11.54
C LEU A 98 6.17 7.82 -12.54
N PRO A 99 7.43 8.23 -12.85
CA PRO A 99 8.26 7.56 -13.84
C PRO A 99 8.44 6.05 -13.61
N LEU A 100 8.57 5.63 -12.35
CA LEU A 100 8.66 4.21 -12.00
C LEU A 100 7.30 3.56 -11.83
N GLY A 101 6.39 4.19 -11.08
CA GLY A 101 5.09 3.61 -10.70
C GLY A 101 4.01 3.69 -11.78
N GLY A 102 4.22 4.47 -12.85
CA GLY A 102 3.18 4.71 -13.86
C GLY A 102 1.98 5.47 -13.32
N TYR A 103 0.79 5.17 -13.79
CA TYR A 103 -0.44 5.65 -13.17
C TYR A 103 -0.58 5.01 -11.80
N ARG A 104 -0.59 5.86 -10.77
CA ARG A 104 -0.67 5.43 -9.38
C ARG A 104 -1.70 6.22 -8.59
N ILE A 105 -2.24 5.60 -7.55
CA ILE A 105 -3.13 6.24 -6.59
C ILE A 105 -2.69 5.85 -5.17
N GLY A 106 -2.82 6.78 -4.24
CA GLY A 106 -2.51 6.57 -2.83
C GLY A 106 -3.67 6.98 -1.95
N ILE A 107 -4.09 6.09 -1.08
CA ILE A 107 -5.18 6.29 -0.12
C ILE A 107 -4.60 6.45 1.28
N ARG A 108 -4.96 7.53 1.97
CA ARG A 108 -4.69 7.71 3.39
C ARG A 108 -5.85 7.14 4.19
N SER A 109 -5.58 6.10 4.97
CA SER A 109 -6.58 5.44 5.80
C SER A 109 -6.88 6.20 7.10
N PRO A 110 -7.96 5.88 7.85
CA PRO A 110 -8.35 6.60 9.06
C PRO A 110 -7.27 6.65 10.15
N HIS A 111 -6.48 5.58 10.33
CA HIS A 111 -5.39 5.56 11.30
C HIS A 111 -4.03 5.95 10.71
N GLY A 112 -4.02 6.54 9.50
CA GLY A 112 -2.84 7.18 8.93
C GLY A 112 -1.97 6.29 8.05
N GLY A 113 -2.35 5.05 7.77
CA GLY A 113 -1.68 4.20 6.79
C GLY A 113 -1.79 4.78 5.38
N TYR A 114 -0.71 4.73 4.60
CA TYR A 114 -0.71 5.13 3.21
C TYR A 114 -0.68 3.90 2.31
N PHE A 115 -1.79 3.64 1.62
CA PHE A 115 -1.99 2.52 0.73
C PHE A 115 -1.72 2.96 -0.71
N TYR A 116 -0.67 2.42 -1.30
CA TYR A 116 -0.16 2.79 -2.61
C TYR A 116 -0.43 1.71 -3.64
N TYR A 117 -1.13 2.08 -4.70
CA TYR A 117 -1.51 1.22 -5.82
C TYR A 117 -0.86 1.77 -7.09
N ALA A 118 -0.02 0.99 -7.76
CA ALA A 118 0.74 1.44 -8.92
C ALA A 118 0.63 0.52 -10.13
N HIS A 119 1.18 0.95 -11.25
CA HIS A 119 1.13 0.32 -12.56
C HIS A 119 -0.28 0.20 -13.15
N LEU A 120 -1.22 1.05 -12.71
CA LEU A 120 -2.60 1.00 -13.19
C LEU A 120 -2.65 1.26 -14.71
N SER A 121 -3.58 0.61 -15.40
CA SER A 121 -3.89 0.90 -16.81
C SER A 121 -4.60 2.24 -16.98
N GLY A 122 -5.36 2.63 -15.98
CA GLY A 122 -6.12 3.86 -15.86
C GLY A 122 -6.89 3.90 -14.56
N TYR A 123 -7.55 5.02 -14.31
CA TYR A 123 -8.36 5.25 -13.11
C TYR A 123 -9.85 5.04 -13.39
N GLU A 124 -10.63 4.77 -12.33
CA GLU A 124 -12.08 4.89 -12.40
C GLU A 124 -12.48 6.36 -12.67
N ALA A 125 -13.56 6.54 -13.45
CA ALA A 125 -13.88 7.84 -14.08
C ALA A 125 -14.02 9.01 -13.10
N ASN A 126 -14.57 8.76 -11.91
CA ASN A 126 -14.91 9.82 -10.95
C ASN A 126 -13.90 10.00 -9.82
N ILE A 127 -12.83 9.22 -9.78
CA ILE A 127 -11.82 9.29 -8.72
C ILE A 127 -10.97 10.56 -8.86
N ARG A 128 -10.89 11.35 -7.78
CA ARG A 128 -10.14 12.62 -7.74
C ARG A 128 -9.31 12.73 -6.45
N LYS A 129 -8.18 13.43 -6.54
CA LYS A 129 -7.39 13.78 -5.36
C LYS A 129 -8.23 14.61 -4.37
N GLY A 130 -8.13 14.28 -3.08
CA GLY A 130 -8.91 14.89 -2.00
C GLY A 130 -10.29 14.27 -1.78
N GLN A 131 -10.74 13.37 -2.65
CA GLN A 131 -12.00 12.67 -2.50
C GLN A 131 -11.91 11.58 -1.42
N THR A 132 -12.99 11.41 -0.64
CA THR A 132 -13.17 10.25 0.21
C THR A 132 -13.58 9.03 -0.62
N VAL A 133 -13.08 7.87 -0.24
CA VAL A 133 -13.43 6.57 -0.79
C VAL A 133 -13.81 5.61 0.33
N ALA A 134 -14.71 4.71 0.05
CA ALA A 134 -15.00 3.58 0.93
C ALA A 134 -14.12 2.37 0.57
N ALA A 135 -13.87 1.51 1.54
CA ALA A 135 -13.29 0.20 1.26
C ALA A 135 -14.18 -0.56 0.25
N GLY A 136 -13.57 -1.08 -0.81
CA GLY A 136 -14.27 -1.74 -1.92
C GLY A 136 -14.57 -0.84 -3.12
N ASP A 137 -14.43 0.48 -3.01
CA ASP A 137 -14.58 1.37 -4.17
C ASP A 137 -13.51 1.08 -5.23
N ILE A 138 -13.92 1.04 -6.50
CA ILE A 138 -12.99 0.85 -7.60
C ILE A 138 -12.13 2.11 -7.76
N LEU A 139 -10.82 1.95 -7.68
CA LEU A 139 -9.84 3.03 -7.85
C LEU A 139 -9.36 3.14 -9.30
N GLY A 140 -9.32 2.03 -10.00
CA GLY A 140 -8.81 1.89 -11.35
C GLY A 140 -8.66 0.42 -11.73
N TYR A 141 -7.78 0.14 -12.68
CA TYR A 141 -7.63 -1.20 -13.23
C TYR A 141 -6.15 -1.59 -13.31
N MET A 142 -5.85 -2.85 -13.05
CA MET A 142 -4.51 -3.40 -13.11
C MET A 142 -3.90 -3.24 -14.51
N GLY A 143 -2.63 -2.86 -14.57
CA GLY A 143 -1.97 -2.61 -15.84
C GLY A 143 -0.47 -2.89 -15.81
N ASN A 144 0.25 -2.20 -16.69
CA ASN A 144 1.70 -2.29 -16.84
C ASN A 144 2.30 -0.94 -17.27
N THR A 145 1.76 0.13 -16.69
CA THR A 145 2.23 1.49 -16.93
C THR A 145 3.42 1.83 -16.04
N GLY A 146 4.32 2.66 -16.54
CA GLY A 146 5.52 3.10 -15.84
C GLY A 146 6.80 2.81 -16.59
N TYR A 147 7.91 3.00 -15.90
CA TYR A 147 9.28 2.83 -16.44
C TYR A 147 9.55 3.75 -17.62
N GLY A 148 9.18 5.04 -17.47
CA GLY A 148 9.40 6.08 -18.47
C GLY A 148 8.54 7.33 -18.27
N SER A 149 8.45 8.13 -19.36
CA SER A 149 7.56 9.29 -19.42
C SER A 149 6.10 8.90 -19.33
N GLU A 150 5.23 9.86 -19.04
CA GLU A 150 3.80 9.61 -18.91
C GLU A 150 3.23 8.88 -20.15
N GLY A 151 2.43 7.85 -19.88
CA GLY A 151 1.86 6.98 -20.90
C GLY A 151 2.71 5.77 -21.30
N THR A 152 3.96 5.64 -20.81
CA THR A 152 4.79 4.44 -21.08
C THR A 152 4.10 3.18 -20.54
N ARG A 153 4.05 2.11 -21.39
CA ARG A 153 3.39 0.83 -21.09
C ARG A 153 4.20 -0.34 -21.63
N GLY A 154 3.92 -1.55 -21.14
CA GLY A 154 4.41 -2.80 -21.73
C GLY A 154 5.90 -3.08 -21.50
N LYS A 155 6.55 -2.41 -20.56
CA LYS A 155 7.95 -2.67 -20.20
C LYS A 155 8.12 -3.91 -19.29
N PHE A 156 7.03 -4.37 -18.69
CA PHE A 156 6.97 -5.50 -17.78
C PHE A 156 5.57 -6.14 -17.83
N PRO A 157 5.40 -7.37 -17.29
CA PRO A 157 4.11 -8.04 -17.24
C PRO A 157 3.05 -7.23 -16.49
N VAL A 158 1.77 -7.43 -16.84
CA VAL A 158 0.62 -6.82 -16.14
C VAL A 158 0.60 -7.30 -14.70
N HIS A 159 0.60 -6.37 -13.74
CA HIS A 159 0.50 -6.63 -12.31
C HIS A 159 0.05 -5.38 -11.55
N LEU A 160 -0.40 -5.56 -10.33
CA LEU A 160 -0.57 -4.47 -9.38
C LEU A 160 0.64 -4.45 -8.44
N HIS A 161 1.37 -3.34 -8.38
CA HIS A 161 2.30 -3.09 -7.29
C HIS A 161 1.55 -2.44 -6.12
N LEU A 162 1.54 -3.13 -4.99
CA LEU A 162 0.92 -2.69 -3.74
C LEU A 162 2.00 -2.35 -2.71
N GLY A 163 1.95 -1.13 -2.17
CA GLY A 163 2.75 -0.71 -1.02
C GLY A 163 1.85 -0.26 0.13
N ILE A 164 2.22 -0.59 1.36
CA ILE A 164 1.59 -0.06 2.57
C ILE A 164 2.68 0.63 3.37
N TYR A 165 2.54 1.94 3.55
CA TYR A 165 3.54 2.77 4.23
C TYR A 165 2.94 3.34 5.51
N ILE A 166 3.74 3.30 6.56
CA ILE A 166 3.40 3.83 7.88
C ILE A 166 4.47 4.86 8.21
N GLU A 167 4.06 6.06 8.60
CA GLU A 167 4.98 7.07 9.08
C GLU A 167 5.49 6.67 10.47
N VAL A 168 6.80 6.44 10.55
CA VAL A 168 7.50 6.28 11.82
C VAL A 168 8.35 7.53 12.00
N LEU A 169 7.92 8.42 12.89
CA LEU A 169 8.71 9.61 13.25
C LEU A 169 9.85 9.17 14.17
N PHE A 170 11.05 9.00 13.61
CA PHE A 170 12.27 8.99 14.41
C PHE A 170 12.62 10.45 14.70
N GLN A 171 12.53 10.88 15.95
CA GLN A 171 13.23 12.09 16.36
C GLN A 171 14.72 11.84 16.18
N LYS A 172 15.37 12.63 15.31
CA LYS A 172 16.81 12.71 15.29
C LYS A 172 17.22 13.38 16.61
N GLU A 173 17.92 12.63 17.46
CA GLU A 173 18.67 13.19 18.59
C GLU A 173 19.74 14.18 18.09
#